data_e2b0a9c928df14fefe4b73ef6fe67745
#
_entry.id   e2b0a9c928df14fefe4b73ef6fe67745
#
_cell.length_a   1.000
_cell.length_b   1.000
_cell.length_c   1.000
_cell.angle_alpha   90.00
_cell.angle_beta   90.00
_cell.angle_gamma   90.00
#
_symmetry.space_group_name_H-M   'P 1'
#
loop_
_entity.id
_entity.type
_entity.pdbx_description
1 polymer ?
#
loop_
_entity_poly.entity_id
_entity_poly.type
_entity_poly.pdbx_seq_one_letter_code
_entity_poly.pdbx_strand_id
1 'polypeptide(L)'
;AQPKILPGQLDQTDIMLITYGDSVQQKDYAPLKVLNIFYSQFASESFSAIHLLPFFPWTTDDGFSIVNYNQVDPGLGDWNHIERLAQNCDLMFDAVVNHISKSSSWFQKFISGSEEVSNHFIVADPSKNYTSVVRPRNLPLLTEFDTSQGKKHIWTTFSDDQIDLNFAEPK
;
A
#
# COMPACT_ATOMS: atom_id res chain seq x y z
N ALA A 1 -14.54 40.51 9.47
CA ALA A 1 -14.31 39.99 8.11
C ALA A 1 -13.65 38.64 8.25
N GLN A 2 -14.24 37.59 7.73
CA GLN A 2 -13.59 36.28 7.68
C GLN A 2 -12.37 36.38 6.76
N PRO A 3 -11.23 35.73 7.11
CA PRO A 3 -10.08 35.69 6.22
C PRO A 3 -10.50 35.05 4.88
N LYS A 4 -10.06 35.64 3.80
CA LYS A 4 -10.32 35.15 2.45
C LYS A 4 -9.41 33.93 2.23
N ILE A 5 -9.98 32.72 2.27
CA ILE A 5 -9.23 31.49 2.02
C ILE A 5 -8.90 31.44 0.52
N LEU A 6 -7.61 31.28 0.21
CA LEU A 6 -7.13 31.12 -1.16
C LEU A 6 -7.40 29.66 -1.60
N PRO A 7 -7.72 29.41 -2.88
CA PRO A 7 -7.86 28.04 -3.40
C PRO A 7 -6.62 27.20 -3.07
N GLY A 8 -6.82 26.04 -2.43
CA GLY A 8 -5.76 25.13 -2.02
C GLY A 8 -5.17 25.40 -0.62
N GLN A 9 -5.69 26.38 0.15
CA GLN A 9 -5.38 26.51 1.57
C GLN A 9 -6.33 25.65 2.41
N LEU A 10 -5.75 24.88 3.33
CA LEU A 10 -6.53 24.11 4.30
C LEU A 10 -7.06 25.04 5.40
N ASP A 11 -8.27 24.74 5.88
CA ASP A 11 -8.87 25.45 7.02
C ASP A 11 -9.53 24.47 8.02
N GLN A 12 -10.25 24.98 9.00
CA GLN A 12 -10.88 24.17 10.04
C GLN A 12 -12.03 23.27 9.56
N THR A 13 -12.44 23.39 8.31
CA THR A 13 -13.47 22.50 7.70
C THR A 13 -12.84 21.34 6.93
N ASP A 14 -11.50 21.37 6.73
CA ASP A 14 -10.75 20.29 6.09
C ASP A 14 -10.42 19.21 7.13
N ILE A 15 -11.37 18.34 7.37
CA ILE A 15 -11.25 17.23 8.32
C ILE A 15 -11.23 15.92 7.55
N MET A 16 -10.20 15.11 7.80
CA MET A 16 -9.99 13.83 7.13
C MET A 16 -10.37 12.65 8.01
N LEU A 17 -11.21 11.77 7.51
CA LEU A 17 -11.49 10.46 8.10
C LEU A 17 -10.46 9.45 7.62
N ILE A 18 -9.69 8.84 8.54
CA ILE A 18 -8.80 7.72 8.23
C ILE A 18 -9.55 6.42 8.52
N THR A 19 -9.61 5.53 7.53
CA THR A 19 -10.37 4.28 7.65
C THR A 19 -9.88 3.19 6.70
N TYR A 20 -10.08 1.92 7.09
CA TYR A 20 -10.02 0.80 6.14
C TYR A 20 -11.32 0.71 5.34
N GLY A 21 -11.24 0.08 4.16
CA GLY A 21 -12.39 -0.10 3.28
C GLY A 21 -13.52 -0.97 3.87
N ASP A 22 -13.20 -1.79 4.86
CA ASP A 22 -14.10 -2.72 5.54
C ASP A 22 -14.44 -2.33 7.00
N SER A 23 -14.08 -1.13 7.43
CA SER A 23 -14.41 -0.65 8.79
C SER A 23 -15.92 -0.59 9.06
N VAL A 24 -16.73 -0.45 8.00
CA VAL A 24 -18.17 -0.52 8.07
C VAL A 24 -18.64 -1.61 7.11
N GLN A 25 -19.38 -2.58 7.64
CA GLN A 25 -19.81 -3.75 6.86
C GLN A 25 -21.33 -3.96 6.97
N GLN A 26 -21.88 -4.48 5.90
CA GLN A 26 -23.26 -4.97 5.84
C GLN A 26 -23.27 -6.28 5.04
N LYS A 27 -23.99 -7.27 5.56
CA LYS A 27 -24.14 -8.57 4.89
C LYS A 27 -24.61 -8.38 3.44
N ASP A 28 -24.05 -9.17 2.52
CA ASP A 28 -24.39 -9.22 1.10
C ASP A 28 -24.01 -7.96 0.28
N TYR A 29 -23.23 -7.06 0.84
CA TYR A 29 -22.71 -5.87 0.13
C TYR A 29 -21.18 -5.80 0.17
N ALA A 30 -20.59 -5.30 -0.91
CA ALA A 30 -19.17 -4.98 -0.94
C ALA A 30 -18.84 -3.90 0.12
N PRO A 31 -17.82 -4.08 0.98
CA PRO A 31 -17.48 -3.14 2.05
C PRO A 31 -17.30 -1.69 1.57
N LEU A 32 -16.61 -1.46 0.46
CA LEU A 32 -16.43 -0.11 -0.12
C LEU A 32 -17.77 0.54 -0.52
N LYS A 33 -18.77 -0.26 -0.95
CA LYS A 33 -20.13 0.26 -1.19
C LYS A 33 -20.79 0.70 0.13
N VAL A 34 -20.61 -0.10 1.18
CA VAL A 34 -21.17 0.23 2.51
C VAL A 34 -20.49 1.47 3.08
N LEU A 35 -19.16 1.58 2.94
CA LEU A 35 -18.42 2.77 3.36
C LEU A 35 -18.91 4.04 2.65
N ASN A 36 -19.19 3.97 1.34
CA ASN A 36 -19.74 5.10 0.59
C ASN A 36 -21.14 5.52 1.08
N ILE A 37 -22.01 4.55 1.36
CA ILE A 37 -23.35 4.82 1.93
C ILE A 37 -23.21 5.45 3.33
N PHE A 38 -22.36 4.88 4.18
CA PHE A 38 -22.08 5.41 5.52
C PHE A 38 -21.58 6.85 5.46
N TYR A 39 -20.58 7.11 4.61
CA TYR A 39 -20.02 8.45 4.42
C TYR A 39 -21.13 9.43 4.01
N SER A 40 -21.87 9.11 2.95
CA SER A 40 -22.89 10.02 2.42
C SER A 40 -24.04 10.31 3.39
N GLN A 41 -24.39 9.35 4.26
CA GLN A 41 -25.53 9.49 5.18
C GLN A 41 -25.16 10.08 6.54
N PHE A 42 -23.93 9.84 7.03
CA PHE A 42 -23.58 10.12 8.42
C PHE A 42 -22.30 10.93 8.61
N ALA A 43 -21.42 10.99 7.61
CA ALA A 43 -20.08 11.54 7.78
C ALA A 43 -19.78 12.77 6.91
N SER A 44 -20.50 12.96 5.82
CA SER A 44 -20.23 14.01 4.82
C SER A 44 -20.34 15.46 5.34
N GLU A 45 -21.12 15.68 6.41
CA GLU A 45 -21.20 17.00 7.06
C GLU A 45 -20.01 17.28 8.00
N SER A 46 -19.29 16.24 8.41
CA SER A 46 -18.20 16.33 9.40
C SER A 46 -16.81 16.17 8.80
N PHE A 47 -16.69 15.47 7.67
CA PHE A 47 -15.41 15.16 7.02
C PHE A 47 -15.45 15.58 5.56
N SER A 48 -14.43 16.31 5.11
CA SER A 48 -14.26 16.73 3.72
C SER A 48 -13.52 15.71 2.88
N ALA A 49 -12.73 14.84 3.51
CA ALA A 49 -11.89 13.87 2.85
C ALA A 49 -11.84 12.52 3.58
N ILE A 50 -11.48 11.47 2.85
CA ILE A 50 -11.18 10.13 3.40
C ILE A 50 -9.74 9.76 3.04
N HIS A 51 -8.91 9.45 4.04
CA HIS A 51 -7.70 8.66 3.86
C HIS A 51 -8.10 7.18 3.92
N LEU A 52 -8.22 6.57 2.76
CA LEU A 52 -8.50 5.15 2.64
C LEU A 52 -7.17 4.38 2.71
N LEU A 53 -6.99 3.63 3.80
CA LEU A 53 -5.83 2.76 4.02
C LEU A 53 -5.74 1.69 2.94
N PRO A 54 -4.60 1.00 2.75
CA PRO A 54 -4.36 0.14 1.59
C PRO A 54 -5.52 -0.82 1.30
N PHE A 55 -6.01 -0.77 0.08
CA PHE A 55 -7.19 -1.50 -0.39
C PHE A 55 -6.88 -2.46 -1.56
N PHE A 56 -5.61 -2.65 -1.84
CA PHE A 56 -5.12 -3.60 -2.85
C PHE A 56 -5.11 -5.03 -2.30
N PRO A 57 -5.04 -6.09 -3.14
CA PRO A 57 -4.75 -7.44 -2.68
C PRO A 57 -3.41 -7.47 -1.91
N TRP A 58 -3.39 -8.10 -0.75
CA TRP A 58 -2.27 -8.09 0.18
C TRP A 58 -2.07 -9.46 0.86
N THR A 59 -0.96 -9.65 1.56
CA THR A 59 -0.64 -10.89 2.28
C THR A 59 -0.51 -10.69 3.79
N THR A 60 0.16 -9.63 4.23
CA THR A 60 0.44 -9.36 5.65
C THR A 60 0.42 -7.86 5.94
N ASP A 61 0.60 -7.50 7.22
CA ASP A 61 0.77 -6.13 7.71
C ASP A 61 -0.44 -5.23 7.40
N ASP A 62 -1.65 -5.77 7.57
CA ASP A 62 -2.92 -5.06 7.46
C ASP A 62 -3.08 -4.23 6.15
N GLY A 63 -2.69 -4.83 5.02
CA GLY A 63 -2.77 -4.21 3.70
C GLY A 63 -1.45 -3.64 3.19
N PHE A 64 -0.42 -3.47 4.04
CA PHE A 64 0.84 -2.86 3.64
C PHE A 64 1.82 -3.81 2.94
N SER A 65 1.53 -5.11 2.80
CA SER A 65 2.26 -6.05 1.95
C SER A 65 1.48 -6.33 0.67
N ILE A 66 1.57 -5.40 -0.28
CA ILE A 66 0.73 -5.38 -1.48
C ILE A 66 1.18 -6.44 -2.48
N VAL A 67 0.23 -7.20 -3.01
CA VAL A 67 0.47 -8.21 -4.06
C VAL A 67 0.33 -7.61 -5.46
N ASN A 68 -0.64 -6.71 -5.66
CA ASN A 68 -0.95 -6.14 -6.97
C ASN A 68 -1.54 -4.73 -6.84
N TYR A 69 -0.81 -3.72 -7.33
CA TYR A 69 -1.25 -2.32 -7.28
C TYR A 69 -2.33 -1.95 -8.33
N ASN A 70 -2.61 -2.83 -9.28
CA ASN A 70 -3.56 -2.57 -10.36
C ASN A 70 -4.97 -3.07 -10.06
N GLN A 71 -5.19 -3.66 -8.90
CA GLN A 71 -6.45 -4.29 -8.53
C GLN A 71 -6.88 -3.85 -7.15
N VAL A 72 -8.16 -3.58 -6.96
CA VAL A 72 -8.78 -3.50 -5.63
C VAL A 72 -8.93 -4.91 -5.09
N ASP A 73 -8.73 -5.11 -3.78
CA ASP A 73 -8.99 -6.40 -3.13
C ASP A 73 -10.44 -6.82 -3.41
N PRO A 74 -10.65 -8.01 -4.04
CA PRO A 74 -11.99 -8.50 -4.35
C PRO A 74 -12.91 -8.63 -3.12
N GLY A 75 -12.33 -8.79 -1.92
CA GLY A 75 -13.07 -8.79 -0.65
C GLY A 75 -13.63 -7.43 -0.28
N LEU A 76 -13.05 -6.34 -0.77
CA LEU A 76 -13.50 -4.98 -0.53
C LEU A 76 -14.44 -4.46 -1.62
N GLY A 77 -14.20 -4.86 -2.88
CA GLY A 77 -14.96 -4.40 -4.04
C GLY A 77 -14.12 -4.28 -5.31
N ASP A 78 -14.30 -3.19 -6.04
CA ASP A 78 -13.61 -2.90 -7.30
C ASP A 78 -13.35 -1.39 -7.48
N TRP A 79 -12.67 -1.01 -8.59
CA TRP A 79 -12.38 0.38 -8.91
C TRP A 79 -13.62 1.27 -9.05
N ASN A 80 -14.77 0.72 -9.49
CA ASN A 80 -16.02 1.51 -9.58
C ASN A 80 -16.50 1.95 -8.19
N HIS A 81 -16.20 1.17 -7.14
CA HIS A 81 -16.53 1.57 -5.76
C HIS A 81 -15.65 2.74 -5.30
N ILE A 82 -14.35 2.72 -5.64
CA ILE A 82 -13.41 3.82 -5.36
C ILE A 82 -13.85 5.09 -6.12
N GLU A 83 -14.16 4.98 -7.41
CA GLU A 83 -14.63 6.10 -8.23
C GLU A 83 -15.92 6.74 -7.68
N ARG A 84 -16.86 5.92 -7.21
CA ARG A 84 -18.09 6.43 -6.58
C ARG A 84 -17.83 7.13 -5.26
N LEU A 85 -16.89 6.64 -4.46
CA LEU A 85 -16.49 7.30 -3.22
C LEU A 85 -15.85 8.67 -3.53
N ALA A 86 -15.00 8.75 -4.55
CA ALA A 86 -14.35 9.97 -5.02
C ALA A 86 -15.33 11.04 -5.55
N GLN A 87 -16.56 10.66 -5.91
CA GLN A 87 -17.62 11.62 -6.28
C GLN A 87 -18.22 12.35 -5.08
N ASN A 88 -18.02 11.83 -3.86
CA ASN A 88 -18.63 12.34 -2.64
C ASN A 88 -17.65 13.06 -1.71
N CYS A 89 -16.35 12.81 -1.83
CA CYS A 89 -15.28 13.41 -1.01
C CYS A 89 -13.92 13.35 -1.71
N ASP A 90 -12.98 14.13 -1.21
CA ASP A 90 -11.58 14.00 -1.59
C ASP A 90 -10.99 12.71 -1.02
N LEU A 91 -10.17 12.01 -1.81
CA LEU A 91 -9.54 10.77 -1.38
C LEU A 91 -8.03 10.92 -1.26
N MET A 92 -7.48 10.39 -0.18
CA MET A 92 -6.05 10.18 0.02
C MET A 92 -5.77 8.69 0.14
N PHE A 93 -4.66 8.23 -0.42
CA PHE A 93 -4.21 6.84 -0.37
C PHE A 93 -2.76 6.75 0.09
N ASP A 94 -2.39 5.62 0.69
CA ASP A 94 -1.00 5.33 0.98
C ASP A 94 -0.23 5.01 -0.30
N ALA A 95 0.89 5.69 -0.50
CA ALA A 95 1.86 5.34 -1.53
C ALA A 95 2.84 4.29 -0.98
N VAL A 96 2.39 3.04 -0.91
CA VAL A 96 3.22 1.91 -0.45
C VAL A 96 4.20 1.53 -1.55
N VAL A 97 5.26 2.32 -1.71
CA VAL A 97 6.23 2.18 -2.82
C VAL A 97 7.60 1.66 -2.37
N ASN A 98 7.84 1.52 -1.05
CA ASN A 98 9.12 1.04 -0.55
C ASN A 98 9.33 -0.46 -0.81
N HIS A 99 8.26 -1.24 -0.76
CA HIS A 99 8.30 -2.69 -0.85
C HIS A 99 7.01 -3.24 -1.49
N ILE A 100 7.07 -4.52 -1.85
CA ILE A 100 5.94 -5.30 -2.38
C ILE A 100 5.95 -6.68 -1.71
N SER A 101 4.79 -7.36 -1.65
CA SER A 101 4.70 -8.72 -1.13
C SER A 101 5.58 -9.70 -1.91
N LYS A 102 6.20 -10.64 -1.20
CA LYS A 102 6.86 -11.80 -1.83
C LYS A 102 5.95 -12.62 -2.73
N SER A 103 4.63 -12.54 -2.53
CA SER A 103 3.62 -13.21 -3.37
C SER A 103 3.27 -12.41 -4.63
N SER A 104 3.83 -11.23 -4.82
CA SER A 104 3.62 -10.43 -6.04
C SER A 104 4.14 -11.11 -7.29
N SER A 105 3.49 -10.87 -8.41
CA SER A 105 3.96 -11.39 -9.71
C SER A 105 5.36 -10.91 -10.07
N TRP A 106 5.76 -9.70 -9.64
CA TRP A 106 7.11 -9.16 -9.87
C TRP A 106 8.15 -9.98 -9.12
N PHE A 107 7.93 -10.26 -7.84
CA PHE A 107 8.89 -11.05 -7.07
C PHE A 107 8.93 -12.51 -7.53
N GLN A 108 7.79 -13.11 -7.90
CA GLN A 108 7.74 -14.47 -8.45
C GLN A 108 8.49 -14.58 -9.80
N LYS A 109 8.38 -13.57 -10.67
CA LYS A 109 9.21 -13.47 -11.89
C LYS A 109 10.70 -13.32 -11.57
N PHE A 110 11.05 -12.53 -10.54
CA PHE A 110 12.44 -12.33 -10.12
C PHE A 110 13.08 -13.65 -9.65
N ILE A 111 12.43 -14.40 -8.74
CA ILE A 111 12.97 -15.68 -8.26
C ILE A 111 13.02 -16.75 -9.36
N SER A 112 12.15 -16.68 -10.35
CA SER A 112 12.19 -17.56 -11.54
C SER A 112 13.27 -17.16 -12.56
N GLY A 113 13.95 -16.02 -12.37
CA GLY A 113 15.07 -15.58 -13.22
C GLY A 113 14.67 -14.76 -14.45
N SER A 114 13.49 -14.14 -14.46
CA SER A 114 13.07 -13.25 -15.55
C SER A 114 13.97 -12.02 -15.64
N GLU A 115 14.49 -11.73 -16.84
CA GLU A 115 15.32 -10.55 -17.10
C GLU A 115 14.53 -9.24 -16.93
N GLU A 116 13.23 -9.24 -17.20
CA GLU A 116 12.34 -8.08 -17.10
C GLU A 116 12.39 -7.40 -15.73
N VAL A 117 12.53 -8.19 -14.67
CA VAL A 117 12.49 -7.74 -13.27
C VAL A 117 13.83 -7.96 -12.52
N SER A 118 14.89 -8.28 -13.24
CA SER A 118 16.19 -8.66 -12.64
C SER A 118 16.76 -7.63 -11.68
N ASN A 119 16.50 -6.35 -11.92
CA ASN A 119 16.99 -5.21 -11.13
C ASN A 119 15.94 -4.56 -10.23
N HIS A 120 14.71 -5.10 -10.17
CA HIS A 120 13.63 -4.50 -9.38
C HIS A 120 13.83 -4.63 -7.88
N PHE A 121 14.68 -5.55 -7.43
CA PHE A 121 14.90 -5.87 -6.02
C PHE A 121 16.34 -5.71 -5.61
N ILE A 122 16.58 -5.37 -4.35
CA ILE A 122 17.92 -5.14 -3.81
C ILE A 122 18.51 -6.48 -3.35
N VAL A 123 19.43 -7.03 -4.13
CA VAL A 123 20.24 -8.17 -3.73
C VAL A 123 21.47 -7.69 -2.99
N ALA A 124 21.76 -8.26 -1.82
CA ALA A 124 22.82 -7.82 -0.95
C ALA A 124 23.75 -8.97 -0.53
N ASP A 125 25.01 -8.62 -0.24
CA ASP A 125 26.01 -9.55 0.27
C ASP A 125 25.88 -9.69 1.80
N PRO A 126 25.49 -10.85 2.35
CA PRO A 126 25.28 -11.03 3.78
C PRO A 126 26.56 -10.92 4.62
N SER A 127 27.74 -10.96 4.00
CA SER A 127 29.03 -10.79 4.70
C SER A 127 29.35 -9.34 5.03
N LYS A 128 28.63 -8.37 4.44
CA LYS A 128 28.84 -6.94 4.68
C LYS A 128 28.21 -6.50 6.00
N ASN A 129 28.78 -5.44 6.56
CA ASN A 129 28.25 -4.83 7.77
C ASN A 129 27.13 -3.82 7.47
N TYR A 130 25.93 -4.10 7.96
CA TYR A 130 24.73 -3.24 7.80
C TYR A 130 24.28 -2.60 9.12
N THR A 131 25.14 -2.57 10.16
CA THR A 131 24.77 -2.04 11.49
C THR A 131 24.44 -0.55 11.50
N SER A 132 24.88 0.20 10.48
CA SER A 132 24.55 1.64 10.31
C SER A 132 23.17 1.87 9.69
N VAL A 133 22.50 0.84 9.21
CA VAL A 133 21.17 0.97 8.60
C VAL A 133 20.13 1.19 9.71
N VAL A 134 19.43 2.34 9.64
CA VAL A 134 18.31 2.62 10.53
C VAL A 134 17.12 1.76 10.13
N ARG A 135 16.53 1.06 11.10
CA ARG A 135 15.47 0.08 10.84
C ARG A 135 14.24 0.36 11.70
N PRO A 136 13.05 0.29 11.11
CA PRO A 136 11.81 0.51 11.86
C PRO A 136 11.42 -0.70 12.73
N ARG A 137 11.95 -1.91 12.42
CA ARG A 137 11.64 -3.17 13.12
C ARG A 137 12.89 -3.99 13.42
N ASN A 138 12.84 -4.82 14.48
CA ASN A 138 13.95 -5.69 14.91
C ASN A 138 13.98 -7.05 14.16
N LEU A 139 13.47 -7.11 12.94
CA LEU A 139 13.51 -8.32 12.10
C LEU A 139 14.81 -8.35 11.29
N PRO A 140 15.26 -9.50 10.76
CA PRO A 140 16.42 -9.56 9.86
C PRO A 140 16.27 -8.61 8.68
N LEU A 141 17.33 -7.85 8.37
CA LEU A 141 17.35 -6.91 7.23
C LEU A 141 17.37 -7.64 5.90
N LEU A 142 18.05 -8.76 5.85
CA LEU A 142 18.18 -9.58 4.66
C LEU A 142 17.49 -10.92 4.88
N THR A 143 16.69 -11.33 3.91
CA THR A 143 16.05 -12.64 3.87
C THR A 143 16.62 -13.46 2.73
N GLU A 144 16.97 -14.72 3.00
CA GLU A 144 17.45 -15.65 1.98
C GLU A 144 16.26 -16.24 1.21
N PHE A 145 16.34 -16.21 -0.12
CA PHE A 145 15.38 -16.82 -1.02
C PHE A 145 16.06 -17.77 -2.00
N ASP A 146 15.42 -18.91 -2.26
CA ASP A 146 15.81 -19.81 -3.33
C ASP A 146 15.36 -19.21 -4.68
N THR A 147 16.28 -19.05 -5.61
CA THR A 147 16.02 -18.56 -6.96
C THR A 147 16.49 -19.56 -8.01
N SER A 148 16.06 -19.41 -9.27
CA SER A 148 16.57 -20.21 -10.39
C SER A 148 18.08 -20.10 -10.61
N GLN A 149 18.71 -19.07 -10.04
CA GLN A 149 20.17 -18.81 -10.12
C GLN A 149 20.90 -19.14 -8.81
N GLY A 150 20.28 -19.89 -7.89
CA GLY A 150 20.78 -20.21 -6.57
C GLY A 150 20.20 -19.30 -5.48
N LYS A 151 20.77 -19.43 -4.27
CA LYS A 151 20.33 -18.66 -3.11
C LYS A 151 20.74 -17.20 -3.22
N LYS A 152 19.81 -16.28 -2.95
CA LYS A 152 20.06 -14.83 -2.90
C LYS A 152 19.57 -14.25 -1.58
N HIS A 153 20.36 -13.33 -1.02
CA HIS A 153 19.93 -12.52 0.13
C HIS A 153 19.34 -11.22 -0.40
N ILE A 154 18.09 -10.97 -0.07
CA ILE A 154 17.30 -9.84 -0.59
C ILE A 154 16.92 -8.95 0.57
N TRP A 155 16.92 -7.65 0.31
CA TRP A 155 16.61 -6.63 1.32
C TRP A 155 15.12 -6.66 1.69
N THR A 156 14.87 -6.75 3.00
CA THR A 156 13.53 -6.86 3.59
C THR A 156 13.47 -6.01 4.85
N THR A 157 13.39 -4.68 4.67
CA THR A 157 13.48 -3.72 5.77
C THR A 157 12.42 -3.94 6.83
N PHE A 158 11.20 -4.31 6.45
CA PHE A 158 10.05 -4.43 7.36
C PHE A 158 9.79 -5.87 7.80
N SER A 159 9.72 -6.83 6.88
CA SER A 159 9.49 -8.25 7.17
C SER A 159 9.93 -9.12 5.99
N ASP A 160 10.02 -10.43 6.20
CA ASP A 160 10.35 -11.42 5.15
C ASP A 160 9.29 -11.55 4.05
N ASP A 161 8.12 -10.93 4.23
CA ASP A 161 7.06 -10.84 3.21
C ASP A 161 7.10 -9.52 2.43
N GLN A 162 7.77 -8.50 2.94
CA GLN A 162 7.85 -7.15 2.36
C GLN A 162 9.20 -6.94 1.70
N ILE A 163 9.27 -7.20 0.40
CA ILE A 163 10.52 -7.18 -0.38
C ILE A 163 10.79 -5.78 -0.89
N ASP A 164 11.91 -5.18 -0.47
CA ASP A 164 12.25 -3.80 -0.81
C ASP A 164 12.51 -3.65 -2.32
N LEU A 165 11.93 -2.60 -2.89
CA LEU A 165 12.09 -2.23 -4.30
C LEU A 165 13.37 -1.43 -4.53
N ASN A 166 14.01 -1.63 -5.66
CA ASN A 166 15.27 -0.98 -6.02
C ASN A 166 15.05 0.32 -6.79
N PHE A 167 14.90 1.43 -6.08
CA PHE A 167 14.75 2.76 -6.69
C PHE A 167 16.04 3.36 -7.28
N ALA A 168 17.17 2.67 -7.19
CA ALA A 168 18.40 3.09 -7.88
C ALA A 168 18.35 2.77 -9.40
N GLU A 169 17.42 1.92 -9.84
CA GLU A 169 17.22 1.57 -11.24
C GLU A 169 16.09 2.40 -11.86
N PRO A 170 16.39 3.30 -12.79
CA PRO A 170 15.39 4.18 -13.41
C PRO A 170 14.66 3.49 -14.58
N LYS A 171 13.83 2.49 -14.31
CA LYS A 171 13.01 1.85 -15.35
C LYS A 171 11.54 1.90 -15.00
#